data_cd3ddc7ef7cdc6b83b646b646fb5868b
#
_entry.id   cd3ddc7ef7cdc6b83b646b646fb5868b
#
_cell.length_a   1.000
_cell.length_b   1.000
_cell.length_c   1.000
_cell.angle_alpha   90.00
_cell.angle_beta   90.00
_cell.angle_gamma   90.00
#
_symmetry.space_group_name_H-M   'P 1'
#
loop_
_entity.id
_entity.type
_entity.pdbx_description
1 polymer ?
#
loop_
_entity_poly.entity_id
_entity_poly.type
_entity_poly.pdbx_seq_one_letter_code
_entity_poly.pdbx_strand_id
1 'polypeptide(L)'
;MRSKKWVITALLFVMVIGTGARVYAVRKSITIQDIENVNDKETKQKITEVFLSDGHKGVNVNPEEAGGIEIIKGNFTGNESIAVSVEFGPKLTLVSVYEKNGKSYRFIDDLGSFLKIESIIPAGLKPEGKDLIFIKENANQTMGSYENTDFMRGYFWNGGNFELVFNIPSSIDSQWYDVKDDGSFLWRKVLHKSVAEFENGNEPNISRSIKNEYYTCSCHKSEVPEDKDFQLNSSNETEEVYYWSGEWKRFILAEGIDKTTQEAVAVIEDWESQPYALVPQFEDNKNKVRVVRRNGTVSVADKNNIDILNE
;
A
#
# COMPACT_ATOMS: atom_id res chain seq x y z
N MET A 1 48.52 58.93 -2.64
CA MET A 1 47.37 58.46 -1.82
C MET A 1 46.43 57.48 -2.58
N ARG A 2 46.92 56.60 -3.47
CA ARG A 2 46.08 55.67 -4.24
C ARG A 2 46.26 54.19 -3.89
N SER A 3 47.23 53.80 -3.08
CA SER A 3 47.52 52.38 -2.79
C SER A 3 46.80 51.80 -1.56
N LYS A 4 46.25 52.61 -0.65
CA LYS A 4 45.59 52.10 0.57
C LYS A 4 44.16 51.62 0.36
N LYS A 5 43.47 52.11 -0.70
CA LYS A 5 42.10 51.68 -0.98
C LYS A 5 41.98 50.27 -1.57
N TRP A 6 43.00 49.82 -2.30
CA TRP A 6 43.02 48.48 -2.90
C TRP A 6 43.26 47.36 -1.90
N VAL A 7 44.03 47.65 -0.86
CA VAL A 7 44.34 46.64 0.19
C VAL A 7 43.10 46.35 1.05
N ILE A 8 42.26 47.36 1.31
CA ILE A 8 41.03 47.20 2.09
C ILE A 8 39.98 46.43 1.30
N THR A 9 39.87 46.70 -0.03
CA THR A 9 38.91 45.98 -0.91
C THR A 9 39.32 44.53 -1.11
N ALA A 10 40.60 44.21 -1.22
CA ALA A 10 41.09 42.82 -1.31
C ALA A 10 40.90 42.04 -0.01
N LEU A 11 41.08 42.72 1.17
CA LEU A 11 40.85 42.07 2.48
C LEU A 11 39.34 41.81 2.72
N LEU A 12 38.45 42.70 2.28
CA LEU A 12 37.01 42.45 2.34
C LEU A 12 36.58 41.33 1.41
N PHE A 13 37.18 41.20 0.23
CA PHE A 13 36.87 40.13 -0.70
C PHE A 13 37.38 38.77 -0.19
N VAL A 14 38.51 38.71 0.48
CA VAL A 14 39.01 37.47 1.12
C VAL A 14 38.20 37.08 2.34
N MET A 15 37.67 38.03 3.13
CA MET A 15 36.73 37.70 4.22
C MET A 15 35.38 37.19 3.74
N VAL A 16 34.86 37.68 2.60
CA VAL A 16 33.60 37.17 2.04
C VAL A 16 33.75 35.78 1.43
N ILE A 17 34.91 35.46 0.91
CA ILE A 17 35.20 34.10 0.41
C ILE A 17 35.49 33.11 1.56
N GLY A 18 36.07 33.58 2.68
CA GLY A 18 36.39 32.75 3.86
C GLY A 18 35.18 32.37 4.72
N THR A 19 34.07 33.11 4.65
CA THR A 19 32.84 32.82 5.41
C THR A 19 31.82 31.98 4.64
N GLY A 20 32.12 31.63 3.38
CA GLY A 20 31.41 30.65 2.59
C GLY A 20 31.75 29.20 2.91
N ALA A 21 32.25 28.89 4.12
CA ALA A 21 32.21 27.54 4.64
C ALA A 21 30.74 27.13 4.66
N ARG A 22 30.28 26.48 3.58
CA ARG A 22 29.04 25.71 3.60
C ARG A 22 29.22 24.79 4.78
N VAL A 23 28.53 25.10 5.89
CA VAL A 23 28.21 24.11 6.89
C VAL A 23 27.42 23.09 6.12
N TYR A 24 28.10 22.09 5.58
CA TYR A 24 27.45 20.87 5.15
C TYR A 24 26.86 20.32 6.44
N ALA A 25 25.61 20.63 6.69
CA ALA A 25 24.86 19.95 7.70
C ALA A 25 25.07 18.45 7.38
N VAL A 26 25.81 17.76 8.24
CA VAL A 26 26.03 16.31 8.08
C VAL A 26 24.63 15.74 8.03
N ARG A 27 24.21 15.29 6.84
CA ARG A 27 22.89 14.73 6.65
C ARG A 27 22.79 13.58 7.63
N LYS A 28 21.89 13.70 8.61
CA LYS A 28 21.64 12.63 9.55
C LYS A 28 21.24 11.40 8.73
N SER A 29 21.76 10.23 9.07
CA SER A 29 21.42 8.96 8.42
C SER A 29 21.08 7.93 9.49
N ILE A 30 20.25 6.98 9.15
CA ILE A 30 19.98 5.80 9.98
C ILE A 30 21.22 4.91 9.92
N THR A 31 21.78 4.54 11.06
CA THR A 31 22.95 3.66 11.15
C THR A 31 22.55 2.27 11.65
N ILE A 32 23.47 1.30 11.49
CA ILE A 32 23.27 -0.06 12.04
C ILE A 32 23.04 0.03 13.56
N GLN A 33 23.83 0.88 14.26
CA GLN A 33 23.68 1.07 15.70
C GLN A 33 22.31 1.67 16.08
N ASP A 34 21.75 2.57 15.27
CA ASP A 34 20.42 3.11 15.53
C ASP A 34 19.34 2.01 15.44
N ILE A 35 19.50 1.07 14.48
CA ILE A 35 18.58 -0.06 14.33
C ILE A 35 18.65 -1.00 15.53
N GLU A 36 19.86 -1.28 16.02
CA GLU A 36 20.07 -2.14 17.19
C GLU A 36 19.50 -1.52 18.47
N ASN A 37 19.44 -0.20 18.56
CA ASN A 37 18.96 0.56 19.71
C ASN A 37 17.62 1.29 19.46
N VAL A 38 16.79 0.81 18.53
CA VAL A 38 15.53 1.46 18.14
C VAL A 38 14.56 1.72 19.31
N ASN A 39 14.66 0.95 20.39
CA ASN A 39 13.85 1.11 21.58
C ASN A 39 14.32 2.24 22.52
N ASP A 40 15.53 2.75 22.32
CA ASP A 40 16.02 3.91 23.06
C ASP A 40 15.33 5.20 22.59
N LYS A 41 14.91 6.05 23.54
CA LYS A 41 14.11 7.24 23.23
C LYS A 41 14.82 8.22 22.30
N GLU A 42 16.12 8.47 22.53
CA GLU A 42 16.91 9.41 21.71
C GLU A 42 17.13 8.85 20.31
N THR A 43 17.42 7.54 20.21
CA THR A 43 17.58 6.82 18.95
C THR A 43 16.28 6.82 18.16
N LYS A 44 15.14 6.56 18.81
CA LYS A 44 13.80 6.60 18.21
C LYS A 44 13.52 7.98 17.62
N GLN A 45 13.75 9.04 18.39
CA GLN A 45 13.56 10.41 17.92
C GLN A 45 14.47 10.71 16.71
N LYS A 46 15.75 10.33 16.77
CA LYS A 46 16.70 10.48 15.65
C LYS A 46 16.22 9.77 14.39
N ILE A 47 15.80 8.50 14.49
CA ILE A 47 15.29 7.73 13.35
C ILE A 47 14.07 8.44 12.76
N THR A 48 13.12 8.87 13.60
CA THR A 48 11.90 9.57 13.16
C THR A 48 12.23 10.86 12.42
N GLU A 49 13.15 11.69 12.92
CA GLU A 49 13.57 12.92 12.27
C GLU A 49 14.20 12.66 10.89
N VAL A 50 15.09 11.65 10.78
CA VAL A 50 15.69 11.25 9.50
C VAL A 50 14.62 10.76 8.54
N PHE A 51 13.76 9.87 8.98
CA PHE A 51 12.67 9.28 8.23
C PHE A 51 11.75 10.35 7.62
N LEU A 52 11.28 11.30 8.43
CA LEU A 52 10.44 12.40 7.95
C LEU A 52 11.18 13.32 6.97
N SER A 53 12.47 13.59 7.22
CA SER A 53 13.27 14.45 6.36
C SER A 53 13.58 13.82 4.99
N ASP A 54 13.63 12.49 4.91
CA ASP A 54 13.96 11.76 3.68
C ASP A 54 12.76 11.62 2.74
N GLY A 55 11.68 10.98 3.17
CA GLY A 55 10.54 10.61 2.33
C GLY A 55 9.27 11.45 2.55
N HIS A 56 9.08 12.05 3.74
CA HIS A 56 7.76 12.54 4.17
C HIS A 56 7.70 14.03 4.51
N LYS A 57 8.46 14.87 3.81
CA LYS A 57 8.57 16.32 4.06
C LYS A 57 7.26 17.11 4.03
N GLY A 58 6.24 16.59 3.32
CA GLY A 58 4.92 17.20 3.21
C GLY A 58 3.92 16.77 4.29
N VAL A 59 4.29 15.81 5.13
CA VAL A 59 3.41 15.30 6.18
C VAL A 59 3.56 16.17 7.41
N ASN A 60 2.45 16.76 7.85
CA ASN A 60 2.44 17.62 9.03
C ASN A 60 2.23 16.81 10.31
N VAL A 61 3.30 16.18 10.79
CA VAL A 61 3.34 15.41 12.04
C VAL A 61 4.50 15.86 12.91
N ASN A 62 4.34 15.75 14.23
CA ASN A 62 5.40 16.04 15.17
C ASN A 62 6.25 14.76 15.41
N PRO A 63 7.59 14.80 15.22
CA PRO A 63 8.45 13.65 15.50
C PRO A 63 8.32 13.09 16.93
N GLU A 64 7.96 13.94 17.90
CA GLU A 64 7.76 13.53 19.31
C GLU A 64 6.49 12.69 19.51
N GLU A 65 5.54 12.75 18.56
CA GLU A 65 4.30 11.97 18.57
C GLU A 65 4.46 10.58 17.95
N ALA A 66 5.65 10.21 17.49
CA ALA A 66 5.92 8.90 16.96
C ALA A 66 5.63 7.81 18.00
N GLY A 67 4.67 6.95 17.71
CA GLY A 67 4.25 5.81 18.52
C GLY A 67 5.25 4.64 18.38
N GLY A 68 4.96 3.67 17.53
CA GLY A 68 5.80 2.52 17.20
C GLY A 68 6.76 2.82 16.05
N ILE A 69 7.97 2.25 16.12
CA ILE A 69 8.85 2.09 14.96
C ILE A 69 9.06 0.59 14.77
N GLU A 70 8.77 0.09 13.58
CA GLU A 70 9.07 -1.27 13.19
C GLU A 70 10.11 -1.25 12.07
N ILE A 71 11.10 -2.15 12.14
CA ILE A 71 12.19 -2.25 11.17
C ILE A 71 12.26 -3.70 10.69
N ILE A 72 11.99 -3.90 9.42
CA ILE A 72 12.00 -5.20 8.77
C ILE A 72 13.19 -5.28 7.82
N LYS A 73 14.02 -6.31 8.00
CA LYS A 73 15.17 -6.56 7.12
C LYS A 73 14.76 -7.43 5.95
N GLY A 74 15.34 -7.17 4.77
CA GLY A 74 15.11 -7.93 3.56
C GLY A 74 16.11 -7.60 2.46
N ASN A 75 15.89 -8.19 1.28
CA ASN A 75 16.63 -7.92 0.06
C ASN A 75 15.72 -7.21 -0.97
N PHE A 76 15.11 -6.10 -0.56
CA PHE A 76 14.03 -5.46 -1.33
C PHE A 76 14.51 -4.83 -2.64
N THR A 77 15.74 -4.31 -2.67
CA THR A 77 16.33 -3.62 -3.84
C THR A 77 17.27 -4.51 -4.67
N GLY A 78 17.53 -5.74 -4.23
CA GLY A 78 18.60 -6.61 -4.72
C GLY A 78 19.85 -6.54 -3.86
N ASN A 79 19.84 -5.69 -2.82
CA ASN A 79 20.87 -5.54 -1.80
C ASN A 79 20.25 -5.60 -0.40
N GLU A 80 21.10 -5.78 0.63
CA GLU A 80 20.64 -5.71 2.02
C GLU A 80 19.93 -4.38 2.28
N SER A 81 18.67 -4.47 2.67
CA SER A 81 17.77 -3.31 2.83
C SER A 81 16.86 -3.48 4.03
N ILE A 82 16.22 -2.40 4.44
CA ILE A 82 15.24 -2.38 5.51
C ILE A 82 14.01 -1.61 5.07
N ALA A 83 12.83 -2.09 5.47
CA ALA A 83 11.61 -1.30 5.49
C ALA A 83 11.44 -0.75 6.92
N VAL A 84 11.21 0.54 7.03
CA VAL A 84 10.98 1.24 8.29
C VAL A 84 9.57 1.77 8.28
N SER A 85 8.75 1.36 9.26
CA SER A 85 7.45 1.96 9.50
C SER A 85 7.48 2.82 10.77
N VAL A 86 6.78 3.95 10.72
CA VAL A 86 6.62 4.86 11.87
C VAL A 86 5.15 5.18 12.03
N GLU A 87 4.60 4.87 13.20
CA GLU A 87 3.22 5.13 13.55
C GLU A 87 3.08 6.53 14.16
N PHE A 88 2.13 7.33 13.64
CA PHE A 88 1.74 8.65 14.15
C PHE A 88 0.26 8.63 14.55
N GLY A 89 -0.03 7.98 15.69
CA GLY A 89 -1.39 7.78 16.16
C GLY A 89 -2.15 6.66 15.43
N PRO A 90 -3.45 6.49 15.72
CA PRO A 90 -4.20 5.28 15.34
C PRO A 90 -4.61 5.22 13.85
N LYS A 91 -4.38 6.29 13.09
CA LYS A 91 -4.85 6.41 11.70
C LYS A 91 -3.77 6.90 10.72
N LEU A 92 -2.52 6.85 11.13
CA LEU A 92 -1.42 7.23 10.23
C LEU A 92 -0.17 6.43 10.56
N THR A 93 0.22 5.60 9.63
CA THR A 93 1.52 4.92 9.61
C THR A 93 2.20 5.24 8.28
N LEU A 94 3.45 5.63 8.32
CA LEU A 94 4.26 5.92 7.14
C LEU A 94 5.29 4.80 6.97
N VAL A 95 5.63 4.45 5.73
CA VAL A 95 6.61 3.39 5.45
C VAL A 95 7.61 3.87 4.41
N SER A 96 8.91 3.69 4.70
CA SER A 96 10.00 3.97 3.77
C SER A 96 10.97 2.81 3.70
N VAL A 97 11.66 2.69 2.56
CA VAL A 97 12.68 1.67 2.34
C VAL A 97 14.05 2.32 2.24
N TYR A 98 15.02 1.67 2.88
CA TYR A 98 16.42 2.08 2.92
C TYR A 98 17.32 0.92 2.52
N GLU A 99 18.38 1.22 1.80
CA GLU A 99 19.40 0.26 1.38
C GLU A 99 20.68 0.46 2.19
N LYS A 100 21.33 -0.61 2.59
CA LYS A 100 22.58 -0.58 3.34
C LYS A 100 23.71 0.06 2.52
N ASN A 101 24.38 1.01 3.12
CA ASN A 101 25.55 1.67 2.57
C ASN A 101 26.67 1.76 3.66
N GLY A 102 27.51 0.74 3.70
CA GLY A 102 28.54 0.60 4.72
C GLY A 102 27.95 0.43 6.13
N LYS A 103 28.16 1.40 7.02
CA LYS A 103 27.65 1.40 8.40
C LYS A 103 26.31 2.15 8.56
N SER A 104 25.75 2.64 7.49
CA SER A 104 24.47 3.38 7.47
C SER A 104 23.53 2.85 6.42
N TYR A 105 22.31 3.38 6.42
CA TYR A 105 21.28 3.09 5.44
C TYR A 105 20.94 4.37 4.67
N ARG A 106 20.84 4.24 3.35
CA ARG A 106 20.46 5.30 2.42
C ARG A 106 19.00 5.16 2.06
N PHE A 107 18.24 6.23 2.13
CA PHE A 107 16.87 6.30 1.65
C PHE A 107 16.79 5.91 0.18
N ILE A 108 15.84 5.06 -0.16
CA ILE A 108 15.55 4.60 -1.51
C ILE A 108 14.23 5.17 -1.98
N ASP A 109 13.14 4.87 -1.25
CA ASP A 109 11.80 5.27 -1.65
C ASP A 109 10.85 5.23 -0.45
N ASP A 110 9.68 5.88 -0.57
CA ASP A 110 8.58 5.70 0.35
C ASP A 110 7.46 4.85 -0.27
N LEU A 111 6.80 4.03 0.56
CA LEU A 111 5.65 3.24 0.14
C LEU A 111 4.33 3.98 0.36
N GLY A 112 4.39 5.18 0.94
CA GLY A 112 3.26 6.04 1.22
C GLY A 112 2.74 5.98 2.66
N SER A 113 1.48 6.35 2.79
CA SER A 113 0.76 6.40 4.08
C SER A 113 -0.30 5.32 4.16
N PHE A 114 -0.43 4.74 5.35
CA PHE A 114 -1.38 3.69 5.71
C PHE A 114 -2.18 4.14 6.92
N LEU A 115 -3.39 3.60 7.11
CA LEU A 115 -4.18 3.90 8.31
C LEU A 115 -3.59 3.18 9.52
N LYS A 116 -3.69 1.88 9.57
CA LYS A 116 -3.10 1.05 10.62
C LYS A 116 -2.45 -0.17 9.99
N ILE A 117 -1.14 -0.29 10.14
CA ILE A 117 -0.42 -1.49 9.70
C ILE A 117 -0.53 -2.56 10.81
N GLU A 118 -0.94 -3.75 10.43
CA GLU A 118 -0.95 -4.93 11.30
C GLU A 118 0.36 -5.70 11.22
N SER A 119 0.92 -5.80 10.01
CA SER A 119 2.21 -6.46 9.79
C SER A 119 2.86 -6.05 8.46
N ILE A 120 4.20 -6.09 8.44
CA ILE A 120 5.03 -5.98 7.24
C ILE A 120 5.79 -7.29 7.08
N ILE A 121 5.62 -7.97 5.95
CA ILE A 121 6.14 -9.32 5.72
C ILE A 121 7.04 -9.30 4.48
N PRO A 122 8.35 -9.56 4.62
CA PRO A 122 9.22 -9.77 3.47
C PRO A 122 8.95 -11.15 2.87
N ALA A 123 8.87 -11.22 1.55
CA ALA A 123 8.65 -12.48 0.84
C ALA A 123 9.55 -12.55 -0.38
N GLY A 124 10.46 -13.51 -0.41
CA GLY A 124 11.38 -13.69 -1.52
C GLY A 124 10.63 -13.91 -2.84
N LEU A 125 11.05 -13.23 -3.90
CA LEU A 125 10.55 -13.41 -5.25
C LEU A 125 11.69 -14.00 -6.10
N LYS A 126 11.74 -15.32 -6.15
CA LYS A 126 12.87 -16.09 -6.69
C LYS A 126 13.30 -15.71 -8.11
N PRO A 127 12.39 -15.53 -9.10
CA PRO A 127 12.78 -15.15 -10.45
C PRO A 127 13.44 -13.77 -10.54
N GLU A 128 13.13 -12.86 -9.62
CA GLU A 128 13.66 -11.50 -9.61
C GLU A 128 14.90 -11.34 -8.71
N GLY A 129 15.19 -12.34 -7.86
CA GLY A 129 16.30 -12.29 -6.91
C GLY A 129 16.17 -11.19 -5.86
N LYS A 130 14.94 -10.76 -5.57
CA LYS A 130 14.58 -9.70 -4.62
C LYS A 130 13.42 -10.14 -3.76
N ASP A 131 13.19 -9.41 -2.67
CA ASP A 131 12.02 -9.62 -1.84
C ASP A 131 10.90 -8.64 -2.19
N LEU A 132 9.66 -9.12 -2.14
CA LEU A 132 8.46 -8.32 -2.05
C LEU A 132 8.30 -7.80 -0.62
N ILE A 133 7.58 -6.69 -0.49
CA ILE A 133 7.09 -6.20 0.80
C ILE A 133 5.58 -6.36 0.82
N PHE A 134 5.06 -7.32 1.58
CA PHE A 134 3.63 -7.40 1.85
C PHE A 134 3.28 -6.59 3.10
N ILE A 135 2.26 -5.76 3.00
CA ILE A 135 1.71 -4.96 4.09
C ILE A 135 0.26 -5.37 4.32
N LYS A 136 -0.05 -5.78 5.54
CA LYS A 136 -1.44 -5.94 6.01
C LYS A 136 -1.86 -4.66 6.71
N GLU A 137 -2.94 -4.05 6.21
CA GLU A 137 -3.47 -2.78 6.69
C GLU A 137 -4.93 -2.93 7.07
N ASN A 138 -5.32 -2.37 8.22
CA ASN A 138 -6.71 -2.20 8.60
C ASN A 138 -7.18 -0.77 8.29
N ALA A 139 -8.19 -0.66 7.45
CA ALA A 139 -8.83 0.59 7.06
C ALA A 139 -10.24 0.68 7.66
N ASN A 140 -10.33 1.12 8.90
CA ASN A 140 -11.61 1.35 9.56
C ASN A 140 -12.12 2.76 9.22
N GLN A 141 -13.21 2.84 8.44
CA GLN A 141 -13.86 4.08 8.05
C GLN A 141 -15.31 4.09 8.56
N THR A 142 -15.57 4.93 9.56
CA THR A 142 -16.91 5.14 10.11
C THR A 142 -17.39 6.55 9.76
N MET A 143 -17.98 6.73 8.58
CA MET A 143 -18.60 8.01 8.18
C MET A 143 -19.93 7.75 7.47
N GLY A 144 -21.03 7.65 8.26
CA GLY A 144 -22.40 7.53 7.72
C GLY A 144 -22.81 6.13 7.23
N SER A 145 -21.88 5.34 6.77
CA SER A 145 -21.91 3.88 6.63
C SER A 145 -20.80 3.32 7.51
N TYR A 146 -21.00 2.13 8.05
CA TYR A 146 -19.93 1.41 8.72
C TYR A 146 -19.17 0.60 7.67
N GLU A 147 -17.87 0.84 7.57
CA GLU A 147 -16.99 0.04 6.73
C GLU A 147 -15.68 -0.23 7.47
N ASN A 148 -15.36 -1.50 7.61
CA ASN A 148 -14.09 -1.97 8.11
C ASN A 148 -13.48 -2.92 7.08
N THR A 149 -12.34 -2.56 6.54
CA THR A 149 -11.67 -3.32 5.49
C THR A 149 -10.23 -3.56 5.87
N ASP A 150 -9.81 -4.84 5.82
CA ASP A 150 -8.41 -5.21 5.88
C ASP A 150 -7.90 -5.44 4.47
N PHE A 151 -6.71 -4.93 4.18
CA PHE A 151 -6.05 -5.09 2.89
C PHE A 151 -4.74 -5.87 3.05
N MET A 152 -4.43 -6.65 2.02
CA MET A 152 -3.09 -7.17 1.77
C MET A 152 -2.53 -6.49 0.51
N ARG A 153 -1.44 -5.74 0.68
CA ARG A 153 -0.77 -5.02 -0.40
C ARG A 153 0.64 -5.54 -0.59
N GLY A 154 1.02 -5.79 -1.83
CA GLY A 154 2.37 -6.24 -2.19
C GLY A 154 3.09 -5.16 -3.00
N TYR A 155 4.32 -4.84 -2.60
CA TYR A 155 5.18 -3.86 -3.26
C TYR A 155 6.44 -4.53 -3.79
N PHE A 156 6.87 -4.10 -4.97
CA PHE A 156 8.07 -4.60 -5.64
C PHE A 156 8.93 -3.45 -6.16
N TRP A 157 10.25 -3.58 -6.01
CA TRP A 157 11.24 -2.63 -6.53
C TRP A 157 11.53 -2.88 -8.01
N ASN A 158 11.10 -1.98 -8.89
CA ASN A 158 11.31 -2.09 -10.34
C ASN A 158 12.70 -1.61 -10.82
N GLY A 159 13.54 -1.09 -9.94
CA GLY A 159 14.84 -0.50 -10.24
C GLY A 159 14.87 1.02 -10.16
N GLY A 160 13.73 1.69 -10.03
CA GLY A 160 13.60 3.14 -9.91
C GLY A 160 12.71 3.58 -8.75
N ASN A 161 11.63 2.86 -8.50
CA ASN A 161 10.66 3.09 -7.43
C ASN A 161 10.00 1.78 -6.99
N PHE A 162 9.34 1.80 -5.84
CA PHE A 162 8.45 0.71 -5.43
C PHE A 162 7.08 0.87 -6.09
N GLU A 163 6.60 -0.20 -6.69
CA GLU A 163 5.28 -0.27 -7.32
C GLU A 163 4.36 -1.19 -6.53
N LEU A 164 3.09 -0.81 -6.43
CA LEU A 164 2.04 -1.66 -5.92
C LEU A 164 1.71 -2.73 -6.96
N VAL A 165 2.14 -3.97 -6.69
CA VAL A 165 2.04 -5.11 -7.63
C VAL A 165 0.97 -6.11 -7.25
N PHE A 166 0.38 -5.96 -6.06
CA PHE A 166 -0.72 -6.78 -5.54
C PHE A 166 -1.52 -5.97 -4.53
N ASN A 167 -2.85 -5.99 -4.63
CA ASN A 167 -3.73 -5.30 -3.69
C ASN A 167 -5.10 -5.96 -3.65
N ILE A 168 -5.40 -6.61 -2.55
CA ILE A 168 -6.70 -7.28 -2.34
C ILE A 168 -7.25 -6.97 -0.95
N PRO A 169 -8.59 -6.93 -0.78
CA PRO A 169 -9.17 -7.02 0.54
C PRO A 169 -8.99 -8.44 1.10
N SER A 170 -8.54 -8.54 2.35
CA SER A 170 -8.53 -9.79 3.12
C SER A 170 -9.77 -9.95 3.99
N SER A 171 -10.38 -8.83 4.40
CA SER A 171 -11.74 -8.81 4.98
C SER A 171 -12.46 -7.52 4.62
N ILE A 172 -13.79 -7.60 4.52
CA ILE A 172 -14.69 -6.43 4.46
C ILE A 172 -15.89 -6.74 5.35
N ASP A 173 -16.23 -5.81 6.24
CA ASP A 173 -17.52 -5.71 6.91
C ASP A 173 -18.08 -4.33 6.59
N SER A 174 -19.05 -4.29 5.69
CA SER A 174 -19.67 -3.03 5.24
C SER A 174 -21.17 -3.06 5.42
N GLN A 175 -21.71 -1.98 5.99
CA GLN A 175 -23.13 -1.85 6.30
C GLN A 175 -23.62 -0.47 5.89
N TRP A 176 -24.79 -0.46 5.21
CA TRP A 176 -25.47 0.77 4.80
C TRP A 176 -26.96 0.56 4.72
N TYR A 177 -27.76 1.61 4.56
CA TYR A 177 -29.19 1.50 4.43
C TYR A 177 -29.76 2.36 3.31
N ASP A 178 -30.92 1.91 2.79
CA ASP A 178 -31.81 2.66 1.93
C ASP A 178 -33.07 3.00 2.70
N VAL A 179 -33.65 4.19 2.50
CA VAL A 179 -34.95 4.58 3.04
C VAL A 179 -36.03 4.15 2.06
N LYS A 180 -37.01 3.36 2.50
CA LYS A 180 -38.15 2.95 1.70
C LYS A 180 -39.23 4.03 1.68
N ASP A 181 -40.17 3.92 0.73
CA ASP A 181 -41.27 4.86 0.56
C ASP A 181 -42.20 4.96 1.79
N ASP A 182 -42.31 3.90 2.59
CA ASP A 182 -43.09 3.85 3.86
C ASP A 182 -42.29 4.44 5.07
N GLY A 183 -41.10 4.96 4.84
CA GLY A 183 -40.21 5.52 5.89
C GLY A 183 -39.46 4.46 6.68
N SER A 184 -39.57 3.18 6.35
CA SER A 184 -38.74 2.13 6.96
C SER A 184 -37.36 2.09 6.32
N PHE A 185 -36.42 1.44 7.02
CA PHE A 185 -35.02 1.30 6.56
C PHE A 185 -34.79 -0.12 6.08
N LEU A 186 -34.18 -0.26 4.90
CA LEU A 186 -33.61 -1.51 4.43
C LEU A 186 -32.10 -1.46 4.63
N TRP A 187 -31.66 -2.04 5.74
CA TRP A 187 -30.25 -2.22 5.99
C TRP A 187 -29.70 -3.36 5.14
N ARG A 188 -28.49 -3.14 4.64
CA ARG A 188 -27.70 -4.10 3.87
C ARG A 188 -26.37 -4.30 4.55
N LYS A 189 -25.90 -5.53 4.55
CA LYS A 189 -24.58 -5.89 5.05
C LYS A 189 -23.90 -6.82 4.07
N VAL A 190 -22.64 -6.55 3.77
CA VAL A 190 -21.75 -7.49 3.05
C VAL A 190 -20.62 -7.87 3.95
N LEU A 191 -20.33 -9.16 3.99
CA LEU A 191 -19.14 -9.72 4.61
C LEU A 191 -18.28 -10.36 3.53
N HIS A 192 -17.01 -10.07 3.59
CA HIS A 192 -15.98 -10.70 2.76
C HIS A 192 -14.87 -11.21 3.67
N LYS A 193 -14.45 -12.44 3.42
CA LYS A 193 -13.25 -12.99 4.05
C LYS A 193 -12.42 -13.68 2.97
N SER A 194 -11.13 -13.39 2.94
CA SER A 194 -10.22 -14.13 2.07
C SER A 194 -8.93 -14.48 2.80
N VAL A 195 -8.41 -15.66 2.44
CA VAL A 195 -7.11 -16.14 2.88
C VAL A 195 -6.24 -16.22 1.64
N ALA A 196 -5.12 -15.52 1.66
CA ALA A 196 -4.14 -15.53 0.57
C ALA A 196 -2.84 -16.20 1.06
N GLU A 197 -2.35 -17.15 0.27
CA GLU A 197 -1.11 -17.89 0.52
C GLU A 197 -0.13 -17.62 -0.62
N PHE A 198 1.05 -17.13 -0.30
CA PHE A 198 2.11 -16.87 -1.26
C PHE A 198 3.04 -18.08 -1.36
N GLU A 199 3.22 -18.59 -2.56
CA GLU A 199 4.16 -19.66 -2.90
C GLU A 199 5.35 -19.11 -3.70
N ASN A 200 6.54 -19.22 -3.11
CA ASN A 200 7.79 -18.79 -3.74
C ASN A 200 8.45 -19.95 -4.49
N GLY A 201 8.05 -20.17 -5.73
CA GLY A 201 8.59 -21.19 -6.63
C GLY A 201 9.37 -20.60 -7.81
N ASN A 202 9.58 -21.42 -8.85
CA ASN A 202 10.05 -20.92 -10.16
C ASN A 202 8.96 -20.09 -10.84
N GLU A 203 7.70 -20.40 -10.54
CA GLU A 203 6.50 -19.70 -10.95
C GLU A 203 5.78 -19.22 -9.68
N PRO A 204 6.17 -18.07 -9.11
CA PRO A 204 5.57 -17.57 -7.88
C PRO A 204 4.09 -17.27 -8.10
N ASN A 205 3.27 -17.70 -7.15
CA ASN A 205 1.83 -17.48 -7.20
C ASN A 205 1.28 -17.08 -5.83
N ILE A 206 0.06 -16.55 -5.84
CA ILE A 206 -0.75 -16.28 -4.67
C ILE A 206 -2.09 -16.98 -4.88
N SER A 207 -2.32 -18.05 -4.13
CA SER A 207 -3.62 -18.72 -4.06
C SER A 207 -4.51 -17.99 -3.07
N ARG A 208 -5.76 -17.75 -3.43
CA ARG A 208 -6.72 -17.01 -2.63
C ARG A 208 -8.05 -17.74 -2.54
N SER A 209 -8.45 -18.14 -1.34
CA SER A 209 -9.81 -18.64 -1.05
C SER A 209 -10.66 -17.48 -0.55
N ILE A 210 -11.86 -17.32 -1.10
CA ILE A 210 -12.76 -16.20 -0.88
C ILE A 210 -14.13 -16.71 -0.44
N LYS A 211 -14.67 -16.10 0.61
CA LYS A 211 -16.07 -16.26 1.02
C LYS A 211 -16.75 -14.91 1.10
N ASN A 212 -17.85 -14.76 0.37
CA ASN A 212 -18.70 -13.57 0.41
C ASN A 212 -20.07 -13.93 0.94
N GLU A 213 -20.67 -13.01 1.70
CA GLU A 213 -22.02 -13.14 2.23
C GLU A 213 -22.73 -11.78 2.15
N TYR A 214 -24.00 -11.81 1.73
CA TYR A 214 -24.86 -10.65 1.65
C TYR A 214 -26.09 -10.84 2.52
N TYR A 215 -26.39 -9.85 3.34
CA TYR A 215 -27.47 -9.86 4.31
C TYR A 215 -28.36 -8.63 4.16
N THR A 216 -29.61 -8.75 4.61
CA THR A 216 -30.54 -7.61 4.76
C THR A 216 -31.26 -7.65 6.08
N CYS A 217 -31.65 -6.44 6.56
CA CYS A 217 -32.57 -6.27 7.67
C CYS A 217 -33.59 -5.17 7.34
N SER A 218 -34.86 -5.45 7.48
CA SER A 218 -35.93 -4.43 7.40
C SER A 218 -36.32 -3.98 8.81
N CYS A 219 -36.00 -2.75 9.16
CA CYS A 219 -36.26 -2.23 10.51
C CYS A 219 -36.74 -0.77 10.46
N HIS A 220 -37.37 -0.31 11.56
CA HIS A 220 -37.89 1.05 11.68
C HIS A 220 -36.91 2.03 12.32
N LYS A 221 -35.68 1.59 12.57
CA LYS A 221 -34.64 2.41 13.21
C LYS A 221 -33.51 2.71 12.23
N SER A 222 -33.01 3.94 12.28
CA SER A 222 -31.81 4.37 11.55
C SER A 222 -30.51 3.98 12.24
N GLU A 223 -30.56 3.39 13.43
CA GLU A 223 -29.41 2.83 14.14
C GLU A 223 -29.01 1.51 13.50
N VAL A 224 -27.72 1.22 13.47
CA VAL A 224 -27.17 -0.03 12.94
C VAL A 224 -27.80 -1.22 13.67
N PRO A 225 -28.45 -2.18 12.94
CA PRO A 225 -29.03 -3.38 13.56
C PRO A 225 -27.94 -4.27 14.18
N GLU A 226 -28.33 -5.08 15.17
CA GLU A 226 -27.42 -6.12 15.68
C GLU A 226 -27.27 -7.24 14.66
N ASP A 227 -26.16 -7.97 14.69
CA ASP A 227 -25.87 -9.06 13.74
C ASP A 227 -27.00 -10.10 13.66
N LYS A 228 -27.66 -10.39 14.78
CA LYS A 228 -28.80 -11.33 14.84
C LYS A 228 -30.05 -10.88 14.06
N ASP A 229 -30.17 -9.59 13.78
CA ASP A 229 -31.31 -9.01 13.07
C ASP A 229 -31.17 -9.10 11.56
N PHE A 230 -29.96 -9.38 11.07
CA PHE A 230 -29.68 -9.56 9.67
C PHE A 230 -30.02 -10.97 9.20
N GLN A 231 -30.64 -11.06 8.04
CA GLN A 231 -30.96 -12.33 7.36
C GLN A 231 -30.04 -12.52 6.17
N LEU A 232 -29.40 -13.71 6.08
CA LEU A 232 -28.58 -14.08 4.94
C LEU A 232 -29.44 -14.23 3.69
N ASN A 233 -29.10 -13.48 2.64
CA ASN A 233 -29.80 -13.52 1.35
C ASN A 233 -29.04 -14.38 0.32
N SER A 234 -27.73 -14.25 0.28
CA SER A 234 -26.87 -15.00 -0.64
C SER A 234 -25.45 -15.13 -0.11
N SER A 235 -24.76 -16.18 -0.57
CA SER A 235 -23.34 -16.39 -0.31
C SER A 235 -22.68 -17.07 -1.51
N ASN A 236 -21.40 -16.85 -1.69
CA ASN A 236 -20.57 -17.63 -2.61
C ASN A 236 -19.19 -17.91 -2.00
N GLU A 237 -18.58 -18.96 -2.50
CA GLU A 237 -17.19 -19.30 -2.22
C GLU A 237 -16.47 -19.47 -3.57
N THR A 238 -15.31 -18.85 -3.72
CA THR A 238 -14.51 -18.86 -4.95
C THR A 238 -13.04 -18.99 -4.63
N GLU A 239 -12.28 -19.46 -5.61
CA GLU A 239 -10.82 -19.53 -5.53
C GLU A 239 -10.23 -18.74 -6.68
N GLU A 240 -9.14 -18.01 -6.41
CA GLU A 240 -8.37 -17.27 -7.40
C GLU A 240 -6.90 -17.65 -7.27
N VAL A 241 -6.19 -17.71 -8.38
CA VAL A 241 -4.74 -17.88 -8.39
C VAL A 241 -4.13 -16.73 -9.20
N TYR A 242 -3.33 -15.94 -8.51
CA TYR A 242 -2.54 -14.89 -9.13
C TYR A 242 -1.14 -15.45 -9.39
N TYR A 243 -0.61 -15.31 -10.58
CA TYR A 243 0.77 -15.67 -10.89
C TYR A 243 1.62 -14.41 -11.13
N TRP A 244 2.91 -14.51 -10.82
CA TRP A 244 3.85 -13.43 -11.10
C TRP A 244 4.15 -13.38 -12.59
N SER A 245 3.78 -12.29 -13.24
CA SER A 245 4.18 -12.03 -14.62
C SER A 245 5.46 -11.19 -14.65
N GLY A 246 6.55 -11.79 -15.14
CA GLY A 246 7.83 -11.10 -15.34
C GLY A 246 7.73 -9.98 -16.38
N GLU A 247 6.77 -10.06 -17.29
CA GLU A 247 6.50 -9.06 -18.31
C GLU A 247 5.75 -7.84 -17.76
N TRP A 248 4.74 -8.08 -16.89
CA TRP A 248 3.93 -7.03 -16.25
C TRP A 248 4.51 -6.54 -14.93
N LYS A 249 5.52 -7.25 -14.40
CA LYS A 249 6.14 -6.98 -13.09
C LYS A 249 5.10 -6.87 -11.97
N ARG A 250 4.11 -7.76 -11.98
CA ARG A 250 3.04 -7.83 -10.98
C ARG A 250 2.36 -9.19 -10.92
N PHE A 251 1.56 -9.41 -9.88
CA PHE A 251 0.66 -10.55 -9.81
C PHE A 251 -0.59 -10.27 -10.64
N ILE A 252 -0.97 -11.23 -11.48
CA ILE A 252 -2.11 -11.13 -12.38
C ILE A 252 -2.93 -12.42 -12.36
N LEU A 253 -4.22 -12.32 -12.64
CA LEU A 253 -5.12 -13.46 -12.81
C LEU A 253 -4.98 -14.08 -14.21
N ALA A 254 -4.80 -13.24 -15.22
CA ALA A 254 -4.67 -13.67 -16.60
C ALA A 254 -4.04 -12.58 -17.46
N GLU A 255 -3.50 -12.96 -18.62
CA GLU A 255 -3.18 -12.06 -19.71
C GLU A 255 -4.26 -12.13 -20.79
N GLY A 256 -4.48 -11.05 -21.52
CA GLY A 256 -5.49 -10.99 -22.56
C GLY A 256 -5.28 -9.87 -23.57
N ILE A 257 -6.14 -9.85 -24.57
CA ILE A 257 -6.24 -8.78 -25.58
C ILE A 257 -7.58 -8.08 -25.39
N ASP A 258 -7.58 -6.77 -25.19
CA ASP A 258 -8.79 -5.95 -25.20
C ASP A 258 -9.29 -5.84 -26.66
N LYS A 259 -10.44 -6.45 -26.97
CA LYS A 259 -11.05 -6.48 -28.31
C LYS A 259 -11.34 -5.08 -28.86
N THR A 260 -11.60 -4.12 -27.98
CA THR A 260 -11.95 -2.76 -28.38
C THR A 260 -10.74 -1.97 -28.84
N THR A 261 -9.62 -2.11 -28.12
CA THR A 261 -8.38 -1.35 -28.39
C THR A 261 -7.32 -2.17 -29.11
N GLN A 262 -7.48 -3.50 -29.19
CA GLN A 262 -6.49 -4.46 -29.70
C GLN A 262 -5.16 -4.42 -28.92
N GLU A 263 -5.18 -3.94 -27.67
CA GLU A 263 -4.00 -3.86 -26.83
C GLU A 263 -3.91 -5.05 -25.89
N ALA A 264 -2.69 -5.48 -25.58
CA ALA A 264 -2.43 -6.43 -24.51
C ALA A 264 -2.79 -5.82 -23.15
N VAL A 265 -3.44 -6.62 -22.31
CA VAL A 265 -3.83 -6.26 -20.94
C VAL A 265 -3.51 -7.39 -19.98
N ALA A 266 -3.24 -7.05 -18.73
CA ALA A 266 -3.21 -8.01 -17.64
C ALA A 266 -4.42 -7.83 -16.73
N VAL A 267 -5.13 -8.90 -16.43
CA VAL A 267 -6.27 -8.91 -15.50
C VAL A 267 -5.73 -8.98 -14.10
N ILE A 268 -6.04 -8.00 -13.28
CA ILE A 268 -5.54 -7.89 -11.88
C ILE A 268 -6.64 -8.05 -10.83
N GLU A 269 -7.89 -8.06 -11.22
CA GLU A 269 -9.03 -8.26 -10.32
C GLU A 269 -10.26 -8.70 -11.11
N ASP A 270 -10.99 -9.68 -10.57
CA ASP A 270 -12.29 -10.11 -11.06
C ASP A 270 -13.37 -9.62 -10.12
N TRP A 271 -14.35 -8.85 -10.64
CA TRP A 271 -15.40 -8.30 -9.81
C TRP A 271 -16.46 -9.33 -9.40
N GLU A 272 -16.53 -10.49 -10.05
CA GLU A 272 -17.39 -11.58 -9.64
C GLU A 272 -16.99 -12.14 -8.25
N SER A 273 -15.71 -12.09 -7.91
CA SER A 273 -15.20 -12.50 -6.61
C SER A 273 -15.35 -11.44 -5.51
N GLN A 274 -15.82 -10.23 -5.85
CA GLN A 274 -16.03 -9.17 -4.87
C GLN A 274 -17.37 -9.32 -4.14
N PRO A 275 -17.46 -8.92 -2.85
CA PRO A 275 -18.68 -9.12 -2.06
C PRO A 275 -19.89 -8.34 -2.60
N TYR A 276 -19.65 -7.19 -3.22
CA TYR A 276 -20.71 -6.37 -3.82
C TYR A 276 -21.37 -7.03 -5.04
N ALA A 277 -20.74 -8.04 -5.65
CA ALA A 277 -21.36 -8.82 -6.72
C ALA A 277 -22.61 -9.60 -6.27
N LEU A 278 -22.76 -9.87 -4.96
CA LEU A 278 -23.94 -10.50 -4.39
C LEU A 278 -25.12 -9.55 -4.18
N VAL A 279 -24.88 -8.23 -4.26
CA VAL A 279 -25.89 -7.20 -4.02
C VAL A 279 -26.67 -6.95 -5.31
N PRO A 280 -28.01 -7.14 -5.37
CA PRO A 280 -28.78 -7.06 -6.61
C PRO A 280 -28.59 -5.76 -7.41
N GLN A 281 -28.44 -4.62 -6.72
CA GLN A 281 -28.24 -3.33 -7.37
C GLN A 281 -26.88 -3.17 -8.08
N PHE A 282 -25.93 -4.09 -7.85
CA PHE A 282 -24.60 -4.12 -8.47
C PHE A 282 -24.39 -5.34 -9.36
N GLU A 283 -25.45 -6.05 -9.72
CA GLU A 283 -25.37 -7.30 -10.51
C GLU A 283 -24.64 -7.11 -11.86
N ASP A 284 -24.81 -5.96 -12.49
CA ASP A 284 -24.13 -5.63 -13.76
C ASP A 284 -22.58 -5.61 -13.63
N ASN A 285 -22.07 -5.51 -12.42
CA ASN A 285 -20.63 -5.52 -12.18
C ASN A 285 -20.01 -6.92 -12.25
N LYS A 286 -20.76 -8.00 -12.15
CA LYS A 286 -20.25 -9.39 -12.22
C LYS A 286 -19.42 -9.67 -13.47
N ASN A 287 -19.77 -9.01 -14.58
CA ASN A 287 -19.07 -9.18 -15.85
C ASN A 287 -17.88 -8.23 -16.05
N LYS A 288 -17.40 -7.60 -14.99
CA LYS A 288 -16.29 -6.66 -15.07
C LYS A 288 -15.02 -7.20 -14.47
N VAL A 289 -13.91 -6.78 -15.04
CA VAL A 289 -12.57 -7.03 -14.56
C VAL A 289 -11.79 -5.72 -14.48
N ARG A 290 -10.85 -5.64 -13.56
CA ARG A 290 -9.86 -4.57 -13.56
C ARG A 290 -8.65 -5.05 -14.35
N VAL A 291 -8.21 -4.22 -15.28
CA VAL A 291 -7.07 -4.53 -16.14
C VAL A 291 -6.01 -3.44 -16.03
N VAL A 292 -4.78 -3.83 -16.27
CA VAL A 292 -3.66 -2.91 -16.44
C VAL A 292 -3.12 -3.01 -17.85
N ARG A 293 -2.80 -1.85 -18.47
CA ARG A 293 -2.23 -1.71 -19.79
C ARG A 293 -0.72 -1.54 -19.73
N ARG A 294 -0.02 -1.70 -20.85
CA ARG A 294 1.45 -1.57 -20.95
C ARG A 294 1.98 -0.21 -20.47
N ASN A 295 1.20 0.84 -20.61
CA ASN A 295 1.55 2.19 -20.11
C ASN A 295 1.30 2.38 -18.61
N GLY A 296 0.94 1.33 -17.87
CA GLY A 296 0.62 1.37 -16.43
C GLY A 296 -0.80 1.84 -16.12
N THR A 297 -1.61 2.22 -17.11
CA THR A 297 -2.99 2.67 -16.86
C THR A 297 -3.84 1.51 -16.38
N VAL A 298 -4.52 1.71 -15.25
CA VAL A 298 -5.51 0.78 -14.70
C VAL A 298 -6.91 1.24 -15.11
N SER A 299 -7.72 0.32 -15.61
CA SER A 299 -9.11 0.59 -16.01
C SER A 299 -10.01 -0.60 -15.73
N VAL A 300 -11.33 -0.36 -15.75
CA VAL A 300 -12.35 -1.42 -15.67
C VAL A 300 -12.77 -1.74 -17.09
N ALA A 301 -12.87 -3.04 -17.40
CA ALA A 301 -13.30 -3.55 -18.70
C ALA A 301 -14.42 -4.60 -18.49
N ASP A 302 -15.24 -4.81 -19.52
CA ASP A 302 -16.18 -5.93 -19.57
C ASP A 302 -15.40 -7.21 -19.88
N LYS A 303 -15.63 -8.30 -19.13
CA LYS A 303 -15.00 -9.62 -19.38
C LYS A 303 -15.17 -10.08 -20.83
N ASN A 304 -16.34 -9.83 -21.43
CA ASN A 304 -16.63 -10.23 -22.80
C ASN A 304 -15.77 -9.49 -23.83
N ASN A 305 -15.19 -8.37 -23.46
CA ASN A 305 -14.29 -7.58 -24.30
C ASN A 305 -12.82 -7.97 -24.13
N ILE A 306 -12.50 -8.92 -23.27
CA ILE A 306 -11.13 -9.42 -23.10
C ILE A 306 -11.05 -10.84 -23.64
N ASP A 307 -10.19 -11.05 -24.63
CA ASP A 307 -9.79 -12.39 -25.08
C ASP A 307 -8.64 -12.84 -24.19
N ILE A 308 -8.95 -13.74 -23.24
CA ILE A 308 -7.94 -14.33 -22.36
C ILE A 308 -6.99 -15.20 -23.21
N LEU A 309 -5.73 -14.96 -23.07
CA LEU A 309 -4.68 -15.79 -23.67
C LEU A 309 -4.53 -17.01 -22.74
N ASN A 310 -4.98 -18.18 -23.22
CA ASN A 310 -4.74 -19.44 -22.53
C ASN A 310 -3.24 -19.74 -22.58
N GLU A 311 -2.63 -19.97 -21.40
CA GLU A 311 -1.33 -20.61 -21.32
C GLU A 311 -1.37 -22.09 -21.69
#